data_4de8ea63d4d01d78d52d60dac1b56165
#
_entry.id   4de8ea63d4d01d78d52d60dac1b56165
#
_cell.length_a   1.000
_cell.length_b   1.000
_cell.length_c   1.000
_cell.angle_alpha   90.00
_cell.angle_beta   90.00
_cell.angle_gamma   90.00
#
_symmetry.space_group_name_H-M   'P 1'
#
loop_
_entity.id
_entity.type
_entity.pdbx_description
1 polymer ?
#
loop_
_entity_poly.entity_id
_entity_poly.type
_entity_poly.pdbx_seq_one_letter_code
_entity_poly.pdbx_strand_id
1 'polypeptide(L)'
;WLLIGLLQIYFTPDLRPQNLLPLLPAVSFFLTHFLLLIRRRKFAELSIWMLLIGVVCGQYLTRYNKLTSVDYASLFVNASSFTITDKNVLLLADQPGIFLNNKLSPPFINWPLTKEIMDGPQYYENLLLVSRLFEKDLPEVIVDPENKMEKFFERLPVLKIRYSKSLQGYWQLIPAQPNN
;
A
#
# COMPACT_ATOMS: atom_id res chain seq x y z
N TRP A 1 15.84 -26.67 -0.01
CA TRP A 1 14.90 -25.65 -0.45
C TRP A 1 13.51 -25.86 0.15
N LEU A 2 12.98 -27.07 0.13
CA LEU A 2 11.68 -27.42 0.72
C LEU A 2 11.65 -27.09 2.23
N LEU A 3 12.71 -27.47 2.97
CA LEU A 3 12.83 -27.13 4.40
C LEU A 3 12.83 -25.62 4.65
N ILE A 4 13.51 -24.85 3.83
CA ILE A 4 13.53 -23.38 3.93
C ILE A 4 12.12 -22.82 3.71
N GLY A 5 11.42 -23.29 2.68
CA GLY A 5 10.05 -22.87 2.40
C GLY A 5 9.06 -23.24 3.51
N LEU A 6 9.17 -24.42 4.09
CA LEU A 6 8.35 -24.83 5.23
C LEU A 6 8.66 -24.03 6.49
N LEU A 7 9.93 -23.77 6.75
CA LEU A 7 10.38 -22.94 7.88
C LEU A 7 9.85 -21.51 7.74
N GLN A 8 9.88 -20.94 6.52
CA GLN A 8 9.32 -19.63 6.26
C GLN A 8 7.81 -19.58 6.55
N ILE A 9 7.05 -20.59 6.13
CA ILE A 9 5.61 -20.68 6.42
C ILE A 9 5.36 -20.77 7.93
N TYR A 10 6.17 -21.55 8.64
CA TYR A 10 6.04 -21.72 10.09
C TYR A 10 6.24 -20.39 10.86
N PHE A 11 7.19 -19.57 10.42
CA PHE A 11 7.48 -18.28 11.07
C PHE A 11 6.62 -17.11 10.56
N THR A 12 5.80 -17.32 9.52
CA THR A 12 4.96 -16.24 8.99
C THR A 12 3.62 -16.23 9.72
N PRO A 13 3.26 -15.16 10.46
CA PRO A 13 2.02 -15.09 11.24
C PRO A 13 0.78 -15.10 10.34
N ASP A 14 0.87 -14.53 9.11
CA ASP A 14 -0.24 -14.47 8.16
C ASP A 14 0.01 -15.38 6.96
N LEU A 15 -0.75 -16.47 6.84
CA LEU A 15 -0.71 -17.39 5.71
C LEU A 15 -1.39 -16.75 4.49
N ARG A 16 -0.66 -15.91 3.77
CA ARG A 16 -1.11 -15.39 2.47
C ARG A 16 -0.66 -16.32 1.34
N PRO A 17 -1.43 -16.44 0.24
CA PRO A 17 -1.05 -17.27 -0.91
C PRO A 17 0.35 -16.97 -1.46
N GLN A 18 0.80 -15.71 -1.35
CA GLN A 18 2.13 -15.26 -1.77
C GLN A 18 3.27 -15.94 -0.98
N ASN A 19 3.03 -16.32 0.28
CA ASN A 19 4.01 -16.97 1.14
C ASN A 19 4.26 -18.46 0.74
N LEU A 20 3.41 -19.00 -0.15
CA LEU A 20 3.58 -20.34 -0.71
C LEU A 20 4.48 -20.36 -1.95
N LEU A 21 4.78 -19.22 -2.57
CA LEU A 21 5.61 -19.11 -3.75
C LEU A 21 7.00 -19.77 -3.60
N PRO A 22 7.71 -19.64 -2.45
CA PRO A 22 9.01 -20.28 -2.27
C PRO A 22 8.97 -21.83 -2.29
N LEU A 23 7.80 -22.44 -2.10
CA LEU A 23 7.63 -23.89 -2.21
C LEU A 23 7.53 -24.39 -3.65
N LEU A 24 7.16 -23.53 -4.60
CA LEU A 24 6.94 -23.91 -6.00
C LEU A 24 8.15 -24.62 -6.65
N PRO A 25 9.42 -24.17 -6.46
CA PRO A 25 10.57 -24.85 -7.04
C PRO A 25 10.73 -26.26 -6.48
N ALA A 26 10.51 -26.46 -5.19
CA ALA A 26 10.60 -27.78 -4.57
C ALA A 26 9.49 -28.70 -5.05
N VAL A 27 8.25 -28.22 -5.11
CA VAL A 27 7.10 -28.98 -5.62
C VAL A 27 7.31 -29.36 -7.09
N SER A 28 7.78 -28.43 -7.94
CA SER A 28 8.04 -28.73 -9.34
C SER A 28 9.13 -29.76 -9.53
N PHE A 29 10.19 -29.72 -8.72
CA PHE A 29 11.25 -30.73 -8.74
C PHE A 29 10.71 -32.14 -8.38
N PHE A 30 9.96 -32.26 -7.30
CA PHE A 30 9.38 -33.54 -6.90
C PHE A 30 8.37 -34.06 -7.92
N LEU A 31 7.54 -33.18 -8.48
CA LEU A 31 6.57 -33.53 -9.49
C LEU A 31 7.28 -34.06 -10.77
N THR A 32 8.31 -33.36 -11.22
CA THR A 32 9.11 -33.77 -12.38
C THR A 32 9.78 -35.11 -12.13
N HIS A 33 10.39 -35.30 -10.95
CA HIS A 33 11.02 -36.56 -10.58
C HIS A 33 10.01 -37.71 -10.53
N PHE A 34 8.84 -37.48 -9.95
CA PHE A 34 7.76 -38.46 -9.91
C PHE A 34 7.28 -38.84 -11.31
N LEU A 35 7.08 -37.87 -12.21
CA LEU A 35 6.67 -38.12 -13.59
C LEU A 35 7.71 -38.92 -14.37
N LEU A 36 9.00 -38.68 -14.14
CA LEU A 36 10.10 -39.42 -14.76
C LEU A 36 10.20 -40.89 -14.29
N LEU A 37 9.77 -41.20 -13.05
CA LEU A 37 9.71 -42.53 -12.49
C LEU A 37 8.60 -43.39 -13.10
N ILE A 38 7.61 -42.81 -13.74
CA ILE A 38 6.49 -43.54 -14.34
C ILE A 38 6.97 -44.28 -15.60
N ARG A 39 7.11 -45.59 -15.46
CA ARG A 39 7.64 -46.48 -16.54
C ARG A 39 6.68 -46.64 -17.73
N ARG A 40 5.37 -46.44 -17.53
CA ARG A 40 4.35 -46.56 -18.59
C ARG A 40 4.05 -45.19 -19.20
N ARG A 41 4.47 -44.98 -20.45
CA ARG A 41 4.29 -43.70 -21.19
C ARG A 41 2.86 -43.18 -21.19
N LYS A 42 1.87 -44.05 -21.44
CA LYS A 42 0.45 -43.66 -21.42
C LYS A 42 -0.03 -43.15 -20.05
N PHE A 43 0.51 -43.73 -18.96
CA PHE A 43 0.16 -43.30 -17.62
C PHE A 43 0.82 -41.95 -17.26
N ALA A 44 2.02 -41.71 -17.72
CA ALA A 44 2.68 -40.40 -17.55
C ALA A 44 1.92 -39.30 -18.32
N GLU A 45 1.51 -39.57 -19.55
CA GLU A 45 0.68 -38.64 -20.35
C GLU A 45 -0.65 -38.32 -19.67
N LEU A 46 -1.34 -39.35 -19.15
CA LEU A 46 -2.59 -39.18 -18.41
C LEU A 46 -2.40 -38.32 -17.15
N SER A 47 -1.32 -38.55 -16.40
CA SER A 47 -1.01 -37.80 -15.18
C SER A 47 -0.75 -36.31 -15.48
N ILE A 48 -0.05 -36.00 -16.59
CA ILE A 48 0.19 -34.63 -17.03
C ILE A 48 -1.14 -33.95 -17.40
N TRP A 49 -2.00 -34.63 -18.18
CA TRP A 49 -3.31 -34.11 -18.53
C TRP A 49 -4.20 -33.87 -17.31
N MET A 50 -4.21 -34.79 -16.34
CA MET A 50 -4.95 -34.60 -15.09
C MET A 50 -4.48 -33.37 -14.32
N LEU A 51 -3.16 -33.18 -14.23
CA LEU A 51 -2.57 -32.02 -13.56
C LEU A 51 -2.95 -30.73 -14.27
N LEU A 52 -2.82 -30.70 -15.61
CA LEU A 52 -3.19 -29.53 -16.42
C LEU A 52 -4.66 -29.17 -16.26
N ILE A 53 -5.56 -30.17 -16.34
CA ILE A 53 -7.00 -29.97 -16.10
C ILE A 53 -7.24 -29.46 -14.69
N GLY A 54 -6.55 -30.00 -13.66
CA GLY A 54 -6.68 -29.54 -12.29
C GLY A 54 -6.29 -28.07 -12.11
N VAL A 55 -5.18 -27.65 -12.73
CA VAL A 55 -4.74 -26.23 -12.71
C VAL A 55 -5.75 -25.31 -13.41
N VAL A 56 -6.23 -25.68 -14.62
CA VAL A 56 -7.22 -24.90 -15.36
C VAL A 56 -8.54 -24.82 -14.59
N CYS A 57 -9.02 -25.94 -14.04
CA CYS A 57 -10.23 -25.95 -13.22
C CYS A 57 -10.05 -25.11 -11.95
N GLY A 58 -8.90 -25.20 -11.28
CA GLY A 58 -8.59 -24.38 -10.11
C GLY A 58 -8.62 -22.89 -10.41
N GLN A 59 -7.97 -22.48 -11.51
CA GLN A 59 -7.99 -21.08 -11.95
C GLN A 59 -9.41 -20.61 -12.30
N TYR A 60 -10.18 -21.45 -12.99
CA TYR A 60 -11.57 -21.14 -13.34
C TYR A 60 -12.44 -20.96 -12.07
N LEU A 61 -12.36 -21.90 -11.13
CA LEU A 61 -13.12 -21.86 -9.88
C LEU A 61 -12.73 -20.65 -9.00
N THR A 62 -11.45 -20.31 -8.96
CA THR A 62 -10.95 -19.13 -8.25
C THR A 62 -11.45 -17.85 -8.90
N ARG A 63 -11.38 -17.75 -10.24
CA ARG A 63 -11.83 -16.56 -10.99
C ARG A 63 -13.30 -16.28 -10.79
N TYR A 64 -14.14 -17.30 -10.66
CA TYR A 64 -15.59 -17.17 -10.45
C TYR A 64 -15.99 -17.24 -8.97
N ASN A 65 -15.03 -17.14 -8.04
CA ASN A 65 -15.24 -17.19 -6.58
C ASN A 65 -16.11 -18.37 -6.12
N LYS A 66 -16.02 -19.53 -6.81
CA LYS A 66 -16.81 -20.72 -6.47
C LYS A 66 -16.18 -21.58 -5.37
N LEU A 67 -14.89 -21.46 -5.14
CA LEU A 67 -14.16 -22.25 -4.13
C LEU A 67 -14.08 -21.56 -2.79
N THR A 68 -13.84 -20.25 -2.79
CA THR A 68 -13.80 -19.43 -1.58
C THR A 68 -14.30 -18.05 -1.98
N SER A 69 -15.24 -17.48 -1.23
CA SER A 69 -15.51 -16.05 -1.36
C SER A 69 -14.29 -15.31 -0.81
N VAL A 70 -13.33 -15.02 -1.68
CA VAL A 70 -12.26 -14.10 -1.32
C VAL A 70 -12.93 -12.76 -1.11
N ASP A 71 -12.90 -12.27 0.12
CA ASP A 71 -13.39 -10.95 0.42
C ASP A 71 -12.43 -9.92 -0.17
N TYR A 72 -12.74 -9.48 -1.39
CA TYR A 72 -12.03 -8.41 -2.06
C TYR A 72 -12.38 -7.03 -1.50
N ALA A 73 -13.34 -6.94 -0.56
CA ALA A 73 -13.73 -5.65 0.02
C ALA A 73 -12.56 -4.97 0.73
N SER A 74 -11.65 -5.75 1.30
CA SER A 74 -10.42 -5.24 1.90
C SER A 74 -9.42 -4.65 0.89
N LEU A 75 -9.55 -4.98 -0.40
CA LEU A 75 -8.72 -4.44 -1.48
C LEU A 75 -9.35 -3.21 -2.15
N PHE A 76 -10.64 -2.95 -1.91
CA PHE A 76 -11.28 -1.77 -2.42
C PHE A 76 -10.86 -0.56 -1.59
N VAL A 77 -10.31 0.42 -2.28
CA VAL A 77 -10.03 1.73 -1.68
C VAL A 77 -11.36 2.46 -1.61
N ASN A 78 -11.88 2.64 -0.42
CA ASN A 78 -13.09 3.43 -0.20
C ASN A 78 -12.84 4.88 -0.62
N ALA A 79 -13.79 5.47 -1.35
CA ALA A 79 -13.73 6.88 -1.69
C ALA A 79 -13.61 7.71 -0.40
N SER A 80 -12.75 8.73 -0.43
CA SER A 80 -12.60 9.61 0.72
C SER A 80 -13.89 10.40 0.97
N SER A 81 -14.16 10.71 2.24
CA SER A 81 -15.26 11.60 2.64
C SER A 81 -15.00 13.08 2.29
N PHE A 82 -13.80 13.41 1.81
CA PHE A 82 -13.41 14.77 1.46
C PHE A 82 -13.76 15.07 0.00
N THR A 83 -14.46 16.17 -0.22
CA THR A 83 -14.87 16.68 -1.55
C THR A 83 -13.76 17.49 -2.25
N ILE A 84 -12.52 17.00 -2.19
CA ILE A 84 -11.36 17.64 -2.79
C ILE A 84 -11.04 16.90 -4.09
N THR A 85 -10.91 17.62 -5.19
CA THR A 85 -10.62 17.07 -6.51
C THR A 85 -9.53 17.88 -7.22
N ASP A 86 -8.66 17.16 -7.95
CA ASP A 86 -7.59 17.72 -8.80
C ASP A 86 -6.63 18.68 -8.07
N LYS A 87 -6.31 18.36 -6.80
CA LYS A 87 -5.37 19.10 -5.95
C LYS A 87 -4.13 18.28 -5.62
N ASN A 88 -3.02 18.98 -5.34
CA ASN A 88 -1.85 18.36 -4.73
C ASN A 88 -2.08 18.20 -3.23
N VAL A 89 -2.28 16.97 -2.78
CA VAL A 89 -2.70 16.68 -1.42
C VAL A 89 -1.58 16.01 -0.63
N LEU A 90 -1.30 16.54 0.55
CA LEU A 90 -0.57 15.87 1.61
C LEU A 90 -1.57 15.19 2.55
N LEU A 91 -1.48 13.88 2.68
CA LEU A 91 -2.34 13.10 3.55
C LEU A 91 -1.57 12.63 4.79
N LEU A 92 -2.04 13.00 5.97
CA LEU A 92 -1.50 12.60 7.27
C LEU A 92 -2.40 11.57 7.97
N ALA A 93 -2.91 10.61 7.20
CA ALA A 93 -3.77 9.54 7.68
C ALA A 93 -3.67 8.31 6.77
N ASP A 94 -4.16 7.18 7.25
CA ASP A 94 -4.24 5.94 6.46
C ASP A 94 -5.58 5.87 5.69
N GLN A 95 -5.77 6.81 4.77
CA GLN A 95 -6.96 6.92 3.92
C GLN A 95 -6.59 7.14 2.45
N PRO A 96 -6.07 6.11 1.77
CA PRO A 96 -5.57 6.25 0.39
C PRO A 96 -6.64 6.66 -0.62
N GLY A 97 -7.93 6.55 -0.28
CA GLY A 97 -9.06 6.90 -1.15
C GLY A 97 -9.07 8.34 -1.66
N ILE A 98 -8.39 9.27 -0.97
CA ILE A 98 -8.29 10.66 -1.42
C ILE A 98 -7.48 10.80 -2.71
N PHE A 99 -6.53 9.88 -2.96
CA PHE A 99 -5.68 9.90 -4.15
C PHE A 99 -6.37 9.37 -5.41
N LEU A 100 -7.59 8.84 -5.32
CA LEU A 100 -8.37 8.45 -6.51
C LEU A 100 -8.67 9.66 -7.42
N ASN A 101 -8.86 10.85 -6.82
CA ASN A 101 -9.24 12.07 -7.53
C ASN A 101 -8.24 13.22 -7.34
N ASN A 102 -7.10 12.97 -6.69
CA ASN A 102 -6.12 13.98 -6.35
C ASN A 102 -4.70 13.50 -6.61
N LYS A 103 -3.77 14.45 -6.74
CA LYS A 103 -2.34 14.16 -6.89
C LYS A 103 -1.68 14.10 -5.53
N LEU A 104 -0.77 13.14 -5.36
CA LEU A 104 0.04 13.05 -4.16
C LEU A 104 1.11 14.13 -4.18
N SER A 105 1.23 14.90 -3.11
CA SER A 105 2.34 15.84 -2.93
C SER A 105 3.64 15.07 -2.68
N PRO A 106 4.71 15.30 -3.49
CA PRO A 106 5.92 14.48 -3.51
C PRO A 106 6.66 14.31 -2.18
N PRO A 107 6.73 15.30 -1.27
CA PRO A 107 7.55 15.15 -0.07
C PRO A 107 7.14 14.01 0.86
N PHE A 108 5.86 13.57 0.79
CA PHE A 108 5.28 12.64 1.74
C PHE A 108 4.57 11.50 1.01
N ILE A 109 5.36 10.68 0.32
CA ILE A 109 4.84 9.61 -0.54
C ILE A 109 4.23 8.46 0.27
N ASN A 110 4.73 8.21 1.49
CA ASN A 110 4.34 7.04 2.27
C ASN A 110 4.03 7.41 3.72
N TRP A 111 2.74 7.44 4.08
CA TRP A 111 2.29 7.77 5.42
C TRP A 111 2.92 6.89 6.53
N PRO A 112 3.03 5.56 6.41
CA PRO A 112 3.70 4.74 7.42
C PRO A 112 5.14 5.16 7.74
N LEU A 113 5.89 5.66 6.74
CA LEU A 113 7.26 6.15 6.94
C LEU A 113 7.32 7.58 7.51
N THR A 114 6.38 8.43 7.13
CA THR A 114 6.31 9.82 7.60
C THR A 114 5.65 9.97 8.96
N LYS A 115 4.88 8.98 9.38
CA LYS A 115 4.18 9.00 10.66
C LYS A 115 5.12 9.26 11.84
N GLU A 116 6.24 8.57 11.92
CA GLU A 116 7.22 8.75 13.00
C GLU A 116 7.78 10.17 13.04
N ILE A 117 8.04 10.77 11.87
CA ILE A 117 8.52 12.15 11.75
C ILE A 117 7.44 13.12 12.25
N MET A 118 6.19 12.89 11.83
CA MET A 118 5.05 13.75 12.17
C MET A 118 4.57 13.57 13.62
N ASP A 119 4.83 12.43 14.24
CA ASP A 119 4.56 12.20 15.67
C ASP A 119 5.64 12.82 16.59
N GLY A 120 6.78 13.22 16.03
CA GLY A 120 7.93 13.78 16.77
C GLY A 120 8.20 15.27 16.52
N PRO A 121 7.25 16.19 16.65
CA PRO A 121 7.47 17.62 16.42
C PRO A 121 8.42 18.27 17.45
N GLN A 122 8.69 17.59 18.57
CA GLN A 122 9.64 18.03 19.60
C GLN A 122 11.10 17.95 19.15
N TYR A 123 11.41 17.10 18.17
CA TYR A 123 12.78 16.94 17.67
C TYR A 123 13.10 17.99 16.61
N TYR A 124 14.22 18.69 16.80
CA TYR A 124 14.65 19.74 15.88
C TYR A 124 14.91 19.20 14.46
N GLU A 125 15.46 18.00 14.35
CA GLU A 125 15.70 17.33 13.07
C GLU A 125 14.43 17.14 12.25
N ASN A 126 13.34 16.74 12.90
CA ASN A 126 12.04 16.57 12.26
C ASN A 126 11.47 17.90 11.77
N LEU A 127 11.61 18.96 12.57
CA LEU A 127 11.20 20.32 12.18
C LEU A 127 11.99 20.80 10.95
N LEU A 128 13.30 20.60 10.97
CA LEU A 128 14.17 20.99 9.86
C LEU A 128 13.84 20.21 8.59
N LEU A 129 13.59 18.89 8.72
CA LEU A 129 13.21 18.04 7.61
C LEU A 129 11.88 18.50 7.00
N VAL A 130 10.86 18.70 7.82
CA VAL A 130 9.54 19.16 7.37
C VAL A 130 9.65 20.53 6.70
N SER A 131 10.40 21.49 7.29
CA SER A 131 10.62 22.81 6.69
C SER A 131 11.25 22.71 5.30
N ARG A 132 12.32 21.93 5.15
CA ARG A 132 12.99 21.72 3.85
C ARG A 132 12.11 21.04 2.82
N LEU A 133 11.27 20.08 3.25
CA LEU A 133 10.34 19.41 2.34
C LEU A 133 9.27 20.38 1.83
N PHE A 134 8.74 21.24 2.72
CA PHE A 134 7.76 22.27 2.33
C PHE A 134 8.39 23.40 1.50
N GLU A 135 9.68 23.70 1.67
CA GLU A 135 10.37 24.65 0.77
C GLU A 135 10.49 24.10 -0.66
N LYS A 136 10.65 22.77 -0.77
CA LYS A 136 10.80 22.11 -2.07
C LYS A 136 9.49 21.93 -2.80
N ASP A 137 8.43 21.61 -2.09
CA ASP A 137 7.10 21.42 -2.66
C ASP A 137 6.02 21.74 -1.61
N LEU A 138 5.19 22.69 -1.92
CA LEU A 138 4.08 23.15 -1.08
C LEU A 138 2.80 22.43 -1.49
N PRO A 139 2.25 21.52 -0.67
CA PRO A 139 0.97 20.91 -0.94
C PRO A 139 -0.15 21.97 -0.95
N GLU A 140 -1.05 21.88 -1.91
CA GLU A 140 -2.21 22.79 -1.98
C GLU A 140 -3.19 22.53 -0.83
N VAL A 141 -3.29 21.26 -0.43
CA VAL A 141 -4.19 20.82 0.65
C VAL A 141 -3.46 19.85 1.55
N ILE A 142 -3.60 20.03 2.86
CA ILE A 142 -3.11 19.08 3.86
C ILE A 142 -4.32 18.50 4.60
N VAL A 143 -4.53 17.20 4.44
CA VAL A 143 -5.59 16.48 5.15
C VAL A 143 -4.99 15.87 6.42
N ASP A 144 -5.40 16.40 7.55
CA ASP A 144 -4.84 16.11 8.87
C ASP A 144 -5.96 15.86 9.90
N PRO A 145 -6.59 14.69 9.89
CA PRO A 145 -7.68 14.38 10.80
C PRO A 145 -7.24 14.29 12.26
N GLU A 146 -5.95 14.05 12.52
CA GLU A 146 -5.39 13.94 13.87
C GLU A 146 -4.78 15.25 14.41
N ASN A 147 -4.88 16.36 13.67
CA ASN A 147 -4.31 17.67 14.00
C ASN A 147 -2.79 17.67 14.30
N LYS A 148 -2.05 16.82 13.63
CA LYS A 148 -0.59 16.70 13.79
C LYS A 148 0.14 17.95 13.28
N MET A 149 -0.31 18.51 12.13
CA MET A 149 0.27 19.72 11.55
C MET A 149 0.17 20.94 12.47
N GLU A 150 -0.83 21.02 13.33
CA GLU A 150 -0.99 22.14 14.25
C GLU A 150 0.24 22.32 15.15
N LYS A 151 0.77 21.22 15.68
CA LYS A 151 1.99 21.21 16.51
C LYS A 151 3.24 21.64 15.72
N PHE A 152 3.34 21.29 14.44
CA PHE A 152 4.43 21.77 13.57
C PHE A 152 4.27 23.26 13.28
N PHE A 153 3.07 23.72 12.99
CA PHE A 153 2.80 25.13 12.70
C PHE A 153 3.05 26.07 13.91
N GLU A 154 2.87 25.58 15.14
CA GLU A 154 3.26 26.34 16.34
C GLU A 154 4.76 26.64 16.38
N ARG A 155 5.56 25.69 15.88
CA ARG A 155 7.02 25.80 15.87
C ARG A 155 7.58 26.37 14.56
N LEU A 156 6.80 26.34 13.49
CA LEU A 156 7.13 26.85 12.15
C LEU A 156 6.13 27.92 11.71
N PRO A 157 6.15 29.12 12.34
CA PRO A 157 5.17 30.17 12.06
C PRO A 157 5.20 30.64 10.61
N VAL A 158 6.35 30.57 9.94
CA VAL A 158 6.49 30.91 8.52
C VAL A 158 5.64 29.99 7.62
N LEU A 159 5.50 28.72 7.98
CA LEU A 159 4.61 27.80 7.26
C LEU A 159 3.16 28.04 7.64
N LYS A 160 2.86 28.33 8.90
CA LYS A 160 1.48 28.57 9.38
C LYS A 160 0.81 29.72 8.61
N ILE A 161 1.54 30.79 8.33
CA ILE A 161 0.99 31.96 7.62
C ILE A 161 0.53 31.61 6.18
N ARG A 162 1.10 30.55 5.60
CA ARG A 162 0.76 30.12 4.23
C ARG A 162 -0.48 29.25 4.14
N TYR A 163 -0.98 28.76 5.27
CA TYR A 163 -2.13 27.84 5.30
C TYR A 163 -3.28 28.38 6.13
N SER A 164 -4.49 28.17 5.66
CA SER A 164 -5.73 28.42 6.41
C SER A 164 -6.40 27.10 6.76
N LYS A 165 -6.92 27.01 7.99
CA LYS A 165 -7.68 25.82 8.43
C LYS A 165 -9.11 25.92 7.93
N SER A 166 -9.55 24.91 7.18
CA SER A 166 -10.95 24.78 6.72
C SER A 166 -11.83 24.23 7.84
N LEU A 167 -13.13 24.51 7.79
CA LEU A 167 -14.15 23.94 8.68
C LEU A 167 -14.24 22.41 8.60
N GLN A 168 -13.79 21.81 7.50
CA GLN A 168 -13.80 20.37 7.28
C GLN A 168 -12.56 19.63 7.81
N GLY A 169 -11.70 20.33 8.58
CA GLY A 169 -10.54 19.70 9.24
C GLY A 169 -9.31 19.48 8.33
N TYR A 170 -9.23 20.19 7.20
CA TYR A 170 -8.03 20.21 6.36
C TYR A 170 -7.44 21.62 6.30
N TRP A 171 -6.14 21.70 5.94
CA TRP A 171 -5.45 22.96 5.74
C TRP A 171 -5.36 23.24 4.23
N GLN A 172 -5.62 24.47 3.83
CA GLN A 172 -5.54 24.91 2.44
C GLN A 172 -4.49 26.00 2.29
N LEU A 173 -3.67 25.86 1.24
CA LEU A 173 -2.68 26.87 0.87
C LEU A 173 -3.38 28.16 0.48
N ILE A 174 -2.97 29.25 1.09
CA ILE A 174 -3.45 30.61 0.74
C ILE A 174 -2.74 31.01 -0.55
N PRO A 175 -3.47 31.32 -1.63
CA PRO A 175 -2.84 31.78 -2.85
C PRO A 175 -2.03 33.06 -2.56
N ALA A 176 -0.78 33.08 -3.03
CA ALA A 176 0.05 34.28 -2.92
C ALA A 176 -0.70 35.44 -3.59
N GLN A 177 -0.97 36.51 -2.83
CA GLN A 177 -1.49 37.73 -3.44
C GLN A 177 -0.44 38.23 -4.45
N PRO A 178 -0.82 38.50 -5.70
CA PRO A 178 0.10 39.13 -6.64
C PRO A 178 0.53 40.46 -6.02
N ASN A 179 1.83 40.61 -5.80
CA ASN A 179 2.40 41.90 -5.39
C ASN A 179 2.01 42.91 -6.45
N ASN A 180 1.12 43.82 -6.06
CA ASN A 180 0.86 45.05 -6.83
C ASN A 180 2.08 45.97 -6.78
#